data_a8da8492b9fe128d7191b911539fecd6
#
_entry.id   a8da8492b9fe128d7191b911539fecd6
#
_cell.length_a   1.000
_cell.length_b   1.000
_cell.length_c   1.000
_cell.angle_alpha   90.00
_cell.angle_beta   90.00
_cell.angle_gamma   90.00
#
_symmetry.space_group_name_H-M   'P 1'
#
loop_
_entity.id
_entity.type
_entity.pdbx_description
1 polymer ?
#
loop_
_entity_poly.entity_id
_entity_poly.type
_entity_poly.pdbx_seq_one_letter_code
_entity_poly.pdbx_strand_id
1 'polypeptide(L)'
;YTSEASVDANLIKRGGQIGEIKLDDGHSLAVFDFEVADKIDISRNRKGLRDIAARYVDQERNHGAWVFYHSHSKSDYRLTYVSKQTYFSNDGELIVNETAPKRYTFLLGPNEPCTTAAYRLNELQEHKDGSLELKHITAAFSVERLNKEFFKEYKQQYGIFLSELGEDKKENRDYVKKLLGRLVFIQFLQKKGWMGVPITSQGWKDGDKNYFLNLVERNQGNDRLLSDVLEYLFFDTLNLRRENDLADERLGSGIKIP
;
A
#
# COMPACT_ATOMS: atom_id res chain seq x y z
N TYR A 1 -15.34 24.91 5.90
CA TYR A 1 -15.34 23.86 6.94
C TYR A 1 -16.57 24.04 7.82
N THR A 2 -17.25 22.95 8.14
CA THR A 2 -18.44 22.98 9.04
C THR A 2 -18.06 23.07 10.52
N SER A 3 -16.82 22.71 10.87
CA SER A 3 -16.22 22.94 12.18
C SER A 3 -14.67 23.04 12.04
N GLU A 4 -14.07 24.05 12.68
CA GLU A 4 -12.63 24.06 12.88
C GLU A 4 -12.30 23.06 13.99
N ALA A 5 -11.49 22.08 13.64
CA ALA A 5 -11.04 21.12 14.62
C ALA A 5 -9.84 21.69 15.38
N SER A 6 -9.85 21.57 16.70
CA SER A 6 -8.65 21.81 17.52
C SER A 6 -7.63 20.72 17.23
N VAL A 7 -6.77 20.93 16.23
CA VAL A 7 -5.86 19.93 15.71
C VAL A 7 -4.49 20.12 16.31
N ASP A 8 -3.75 19.01 16.47
CA ASP A 8 -2.34 19.06 16.84
C ASP A 8 -1.54 19.86 15.77
N ALA A 9 -1.21 21.11 16.09
CA ALA A 9 -0.51 22.02 15.20
C ALA A 9 0.87 21.51 14.73
N ASN A 10 1.40 20.48 15.40
CA ASN A 10 2.62 19.81 14.96
C ASN A 10 2.40 18.87 13.76
N LEU A 11 1.18 18.41 13.54
CA LEU A 11 0.85 17.46 12.49
C LEU A 11 -0.03 18.07 11.40
N ILE A 12 -0.96 18.94 11.77
CA ILE A 12 -1.92 19.54 10.85
C ILE A 12 -1.75 21.07 10.84
N LYS A 13 -1.72 21.62 9.66
CA LYS A 13 -1.61 23.06 9.44
C LYS A 13 -2.98 23.72 9.47
N ARG A 14 -3.94 23.10 8.80
CA ARG A 14 -5.35 23.53 8.77
C ARG A 14 -6.24 22.40 8.27
N GLY A 15 -7.53 22.53 8.49
CA GLY A 15 -8.54 21.61 7.96
C GLY A 15 -9.69 21.39 8.94
N GLY A 16 -10.63 20.56 8.54
CA GLY A 16 -11.81 20.24 9.33
C GLY A 16 -12.77 19.33 8.60
N GLN A 17 -13.97 19.21 9.13
CA GLN A 17 -15.02 18.45 8.51
C GLN A 17 -15.55 19.21 7.29
N ILE A 18 -15.62 18.52 6.15
CA ILE A 18 -16.12 19.06 4.88
C ILE A 18 -17.48 18.47 4.49
N GLY A 19 -17.89 17.38 5.13
CA GLY A 19 -19.17 16.73 4.82
C GLY A 19 -19.49 15.55 5.71
N GLU A 20 -20.62 14.91 5.40
CA GLU A 20 -21.09 13.68 6.03
C GLU A 20 -21.72 12.79 4.96
N ILE A 21 -21.48 11.49 5.03
CA ILE A 21 -22.08 10.46 4.20
C ILE A 21 -23.04 9.67 5.09
N LYS A 22 -24.33 9.66 4.74
CA LYS A 22 -25.34 8.82 5.37
C LYS A 22 -25.41 7.49 4.63
N LEU A 23 -25.36 6.40 5.37
CA LEU A 23 -25.43 5.04 4.86
C LEU A 23 -26.82 4.47 5.04
N ASP A 24 -27.14 3.45 4.25
CA ASP A 24 -28.50 2.88 4.20
C ASP A 24 -28.82 2.02 5.43
N ASP A 25 -27.80 1.60 6.18
CA ASP A 25 -27.95 0.90 7.46
C ASP A 25 -28.12 1.84 8.67
N GLY A 26 -28.31 3.13 8.43
CA GLY A 26 -28.49 4.15 9.44
C GLY A 26 -27.18 4.68 10.06
N HIS A 27 -26.04 4.16 9.62
CA HIS A 27 -24.74 4.69 10.02
C HIS A 27 -24.39 5.97 9.28
N SER A 28 -23.48 6.75 9.83
CA SER A 28 -22.94 7.95 9.16
C SER A 28 -21.41 7.97 9.23
N LEU A 29 -20.80 8.54 8.19
CA LEU A 29 -19.36 8.77 8.10
C LEU A 29 -19.11 10.27 7.97
N ALA A 30 -18.30 10.82 8.86
CA ALA A 30 -17.79 12.17 8.69
C ALA A 30 -16.70 12.19 7.60
N VAL A 31 -16.65 13.25 6.82
CA VAL A 31 -15.61 13.46 5.81
C VAL A 31 -14.77 14.66 6.23
N PHE A 32 -13.48 14.44 6.41
CA PHE A 32 -12.51 15.45 6.79
C PHE A 32 -11.49 15.69 5.70
N ASP A 33 -11.03 16.93 5.61
CA ASP A 33 -9.89 17.34 4.78
C ASP A 33 -8.88 18.07 5.65
N PHE A 34 -7.62 17.61 5.65
CA PHE A 34 -6.53 18.16 6.43
C PHE A 34 -5.28 18.42 5.60
N GLU A 35 -4.82 19.67 5.60
CA GLU A 35 -3.48 20.02 5.15
C GLU A 35 -2.47 19.73 6.27
N VAL A 36 -1.53 18.81 6.00
CA VAL A 36 -0.50 18.46 6.98
C VAL A 36 0.57 19.54 7.09
N ALA A 37 1.22 19.61 8.25
CA ALA A 37 2.36 20.51 8.45
C ALA A 37 3.52 20.15 7.50
N ASP A 38 4.28 21.14 7.02
CA ASP A 38 5.28 21.00 5.96
C ASP A 38 6.38 19.96 6.26
N LYS A 39 6.68 19.72 7.54
CA LYS A 39 7.62 18.68 8.00
C LYS A 39 7.07 17.25 7.97
N ILE A 40 5.78 17.08 7.71
CA ILE A 40 5.12 15.77 7.76
C ILE A 40 5.18 15.07 6.41
N ASP A 41 5.79 13.90 6.39
CA ASP A 41 5.74 13.01 5.23
C ASP A 41 4.47 12.15 5.29
N ILE A 42 3.50 12.46 4.42
CA ILE A 42 2.22 11.75 4.31
C ILE A 42 2.41 10.26 4.03
N SER A 43 3.48 9.89 3.31
CA SER A 43 3.74 8.49 2.96
C SER A 43 4.15 7.64 4.17
N ARG A 44 4.66 8.26 5.23
CA ARG A 44 5.26 7.58 6.39
C ARG A 44 4.48 7.70 7.68
N ASN A 45 3.84 8.83 7.95
CA ASN A 45 3.20 9.10 9.24
C ASN A 45 1.77 8.53 9.33
N ARG A 46 1.63 7.21 9.11
CA ARG A 46 0.31 6.53 9.09
C ARG A 46 -0.37 6.53 10.45
N LYS A 47 0.41 6.31 11.52
CA LYS A 47 -0.15 6.20 12.88
C LYS A 47 -0.61 7.56 13.40
N GLY A 48 0.25 8.57 13.33
CA GLY A 48 -0.08 9.90 13.86
C GLY A 48 -1.30 10.52 13.17
N LEU A 49 -1.39 10.38 11.84
CA LEU A 49 -2.53 10.88 11.07
C LEU A 49 -3.83 10.11 11.42
N ARG A 50 -3.77 8.78 11.56
CA ARG A 50 -4.92 7.98 11.99
C ARG A 50 -5.41 8.36 13.38
N ASP A 51 -4.49 8.57 14.32
CA ASP A 51 -4.84 8.90 15.70
C ASP A 51 -5.54 10.26 15.81
N ILE A 52 -5.24 11.19 14.90
CA ILE A 52 -6.00 12.43 14.75
C ILE A 52 -7.43 12.11 14.29
N ALA A 53 -7.59 11.35 13.21
CA ALA A 53 -8.91 10.97 12.70
C ALA A 53 -9.76 10.26 13.76
N ALA A 54 -9.18 9.35 14.53
CA ALA A 54 -9.88 8.59 15.56
C ALA A 54 -10.51 9.49 16.66
N ARG A 55 -9.92 10.64 16.97
CA ARG A 55 -10.46 11.58 17.95
C ARG A 55 -11.81 12.18 17.51
N TYR A 56 -12.02 12.31 16.19
CA TYR A 56 -13.26 12.87 15.65
C TYR A 56 -14.38 11.83 15.53
N VAL A 57 -14.04 10.54 15.46
CA VAL A 57 -15.02 9.45 15.48
C VAL A 57 -15.60 9.25 16.88
N ASP A 58 -14.87 9.67 17.93
CA ASP A 58 -15.33 9.58 19.33
C ASP A 58 -16.39 10.63 19.72
N GLN A 59 -16.64 11.62 18.89
CA GLN A 59 -17.57 12.71 19.19
C GLN A 59 -18.98 12.40 18.69
N GLU A 60 -19.65 11.52 19.40
CA GLU A 60 -21.12 11.35 19.58
C GLU A 60 -22.02 11.01 18.38
N ARG A 61 -21.64 11.18 17.11
CA ARG A 61 -22.61 11.02 16.01
C ARG A 61 -22.12 10.23 14.81
N ASN A 62 -20.83 10.03 14.68
CA ASN A 62 -20.25 9.39 13.50
C ASN A 62 -19.71 8.00 13.81
N HIS A 63 -20.15 7.01 13.06
CA HIS A 63 -19.74 5.61 13.19
C HIS A 63 -18.38 5.33 12.54
N GLY A 64 -17.88 6.31 11.76
CA GLY A 64 -16.60 6.30 11.13
C GLY A 64 -16.27 7.64 10.47
N ALA A 65 -15.06 7.71 9.91
CA ALA A 65 -14.62 8.88 9.18
C ALA A 65 -13.78 8.50 7.95
N TRP A 66 -13.97 9.22 6.87
CA TRP A 66 -13.04 9.33 5.76
C TRP A 66 -12.23 10.60 5.92
N VAL A 67 -10.91 10.46 5.91
CA VAL A 67 -10.01 11.58 6.15
C VAL A 67 -9.00 11.68 5.02
N PHE A 68 -9.02 12.80 4.34
CA PHE A 68 -8.05 13.17 3.32
C PHE A 68 -6.93 13.98 3.99
N TYR A 69 -5.69 13.54 3.78
CA TYR A 69 -4.50 14.25 4.20
C TYR A 69 -3.70 14.63 2.97
N HIS A 70 -3.46 15.91 2.78
CA HIS A 70 -2.69 16.44 1.66
C HIS A 70 -1.59 17.40 2.15
N SER A 71 -0.62 17.66 1.29
CA SER A 71 0.44 18.62 1.53
C SER A 71 0.45 19.66 0.42
N HIS A 72 0.76 20.91 0.75
CA HIS A 72 0.90 21.93 -0.28
C HIS A 72 2.07 21.66 -1.25
N SER A 73 3.10 20.97 -0.78
CA SER A 73 4.32 20.70 -1.54
C SER A 73 4.29 19.42 -2.41
N LYS A 74 3.28 18.59 -2.26
CA LYS A 74 3.16 17.30 -2.98
C LYS A 74 1.75 17.11 -3.51
N SER A 75 1.65 16.57 -4.73
CA SER A 75 0.37 16.26 -5.37
C SER A 75 -0.26 14.94 -4.89
N ASP A 76 0.51 14.08 -4.22
CA ASP A 76 -0.01 12.87 -3.61
C ASP A 76 -0.73 13.19 -2.30
N TYR A 77 -1.75 12.41 -1.99
CA TYR A 77 -2.55 12.54 -0.78
C TYR A 77 -2.86 11.18 -0.16
N ARG A 78 -3.27 11.18 1.09
CA ARG A 78 -3.65 9.96 1.80
C ARG A 78 -5.12 9.98 2.12
N LEU A 79 -5.84 8.93 1.74
CA LEU A 79 -7.19 8.64 2.19
C LEU A 79 -7.11 7.61 3.31
N THR A 80 -7.64 7.96 4.47
CA THR A 80 -7.70 7.07 5.65
C THR A 80 -9.15 6.87 6.05
N TYR A 81 -9.52 5.62 6.25
CA TYR A 81 -10.78 5.25 6.88
C TYR A 81 -10.54 4.87 8.34
N VAL A 82 -11.31 5.45 9.21
CA VAL A 82 -11.34 5.12 10.65
C VAL A 82 -12.77 4.76 11.01
N SER A 83 -12.97 3.64 11.69
CA SER A 83 -14.24 3.34 12.34
C SER A 83 -13.99 2.87 13.76
N LYS A 84 -14.96 3.17 14.62
CA LYS A 84 -15.01 2.68 15.99
C LYS A 84 -16.39 2.07 16.18
N GLN A 85 -16.43 0.77 16.37
CA GLN A 85 -17.65 0.02 16.65
C GLN A 85 -17.65 -0.40 18.10
N THR A 86 -18.73 -0.10 18.77
CA THR A 86 -18.95 -0.49 20.16
C THR A 86 -20.09 -1.50 20.17
N TYR A 87 -19.86 -2.67 20.74
CA TYR A 87 -20.89 -3.69 20.91
C TYR A 87 -20.77 -4.34 22.29
N PHE A 88 -21.87 -4.86 22.77
CA PHE A 88 -21.85 -5.66 23.99
C PHE A 88 -21.46 -7.09 23.66
N SER A 89 -20.54 -7.66 24.44
CA SER A 89 -20.24 -9.08 24.42
C SER A 89 -21.45 -9.89 24.92
N ASN A 90 -21.42 -11.19 24.69
CA ASN A 90 -22.43 -12.09 25.25
C ASN A 90 -22.51 -12.05 26.80
N ASP A 91 -21.42 -11.61 27.42
CA ASP A 91 -21.28 -11.47 28.88
C ASP A 91 -21.67 -10.05 29.38
N GLY A 92 -22.17 -9.19 28.48
CA GLY A 92 -22.62 -7.83 28.81
C GLY A 92 -21.51 -6.80 28.93
N GLU A 93 -20.26 -7.14 28.59
CA GLU A 93 -19.16 -6.20 28.60
C GLU A 93 -19.15 -5.35 27.32
N LEU A 94 -18.83 -4.07 27.46
CA LEU A 94 -18.72 -3.13 26.36
C LEU A 94 -17.38 -3.37 25.61
N ILE A 95 -17.46 -3.91 24.42
CA ILE A 95 -16.30 -4.11 23.54
C ILE A 95 -16.21 -2.96 22.54
N VAL A 96 -15.08 -2.29 22.53
CA VAL A 96 -14.76 -1.24 21.55
C VAL A 96 -13.82 -1.81 20.50
N ASN A 97 -14.28 -1.91 19.26
CA ASN A 97 -13.49 -2.38 18.14
C ASN A 97 -13.08 -1.19 17.27
N GLU A 98 -11.79 -0.90 17.23
CA GLU A 98 -11.22 0.16 16.43
C GLU A 98 -10.45 -0.39 15.21
N THR A 99 -10.52 0.34 14.11
CA THR A 99 -9.71 0.02 12.93
C THR A 99 -8.21 0.17 13.20
N ALA A 100 -7.42 -0.82 12.81
CA ALA A 100 -5.97 -0.79 13.02
C ALA A 100 -5.29 0.27 12.13
N PRO A 101 -4.36 1.10 12.67
CA PRO A 101 -3.77 2.26 11.98
C PRO A 101 -3.11 1.95 10.63
N LYS A 102 -2.60 0.75 10.46
CA LYS A 102 -1.83 0.35 9.27
C LYS A 102 -2.67 -0.25 8.14
N ARG A 103 -3.95 -0.55 8.40
CA ARG A 103 -4.76 -1.41 7.54
C ARG A 103 -5.82 -0.69 6.71
N TYR A 104 -6.14 0.54 7.07
CA TYR A 104 -7.30 1.25 6.53
C TYR A 104 -6.91 2.58 5.88
N THR A 105 -5.88 2.56 5.03
CA THR A 105 -5.37 3.77 4.40
C THR A 105 -4.78 3.50 3.02
N PHE A 106 -5.06 4.39 2.06
CA PHE A 106 -4.45 4.42 0.74
C PHE A 106 -3.60 5.68 0.58
N LEU A 107 -2.47 5.54 -0.10
CA LEU A 107 -1.71 6.65 -0.63
C LEU A 107 -2.07 6.78 -2.10
N LEU A 108 -2.53 7.94 -2.52
CA LEU A 108 -3.13 8.21 -3.82
C LEU A 108 -2.46 9.44 -4.44
N GLY A 109 -2.48 9.52 -5.75
CA GLY A 109 -1.96 10.68 -6.49
C GLY A 109 -1.20 10.28 -7.75
N PRO A 110 -0.70 11.26 -8.50
CA PRO A 110 -0.06 11.02 -9.79
C PRO A 110 1.25 10.22 -9.70
N ASN A 111 1.90 10.21 -8.52
CA ASN A 111 3.15 9.48 -8.31
C ASN A 111 2.95 8.08 -7.68
N GLU A 112 1.69 7.67 -7.47
CA GLU A 112 1.36 6.36 -6.89
C GLU A 112 0.48 5.54 -7.86
N PRO A 113 0.69 4.22 -7.95
CA PRO A 113 -0.03 3.37 -8.91
C PRO A 113 -1.47 3.06 -8.51
N CYS A 114 -2.15 3.82 -7.78
CA CYS A 114 -3.53 3.78 -7.27
C CYS A 114 -4.42 2.55 -7.60
N THR A 115 -3.88 1.51 -8.23
CA THR A 115 -4.62 0.36 -8.77
C THR A 115 -5.45 -0.37 -7.71
N THR A 116 -4.85 -0.66 -6.55
CA THR A 116 -5.54 -1.35 -5.46
C THR A 116 -6.66 -0.49 -4.88
N ALA A 117 -6.41 0.82 -4.71
CA ALA A 117 -7.42 1.74 -4.20
C ALA A 117 -8.57 1.89 -5.18
N ALA A 118 -8.28 2.07 -6.47
CA ALA A 118 -9.29 2.18 -7.52
C ALA A 118 -10.17 0.93 -7.58
N TYR A 119 -9.55 -0.26 -7.60
CA TYR A 119 -10.28 -1.52 -7.61
C TYR A 119 -11.21 -1.64 -6.39
N ARG A 120 -10.70 -1.37 -5.18
CA ARG A 120 -11.46 -1.52 -3.94
C ARG A 120 -12.58 -0.50 -3.78
N LEU A 121 -12.31 0.76 -4.11
CA LEU A 121 -13.31 1.81 -3.98
C LEU A 121 -14.37 1.71 -5.08
N ASN A 122 -14.01 1.16 -6.26
CA ASN A 122 -14.99 0.93 -7.33
C ASN A 122 -16.05 -0.09 -6.93
N GLU A 123 -15.73 -1.07 -6.08
CA GLU A 123 -16.71 -2.03 -5.56
C GLU A 123 -17.86 -1.33 -4.81
N LEU A 124 -17.61 -0.18 -4.20
CA LEU A 124 -18.66 0.59 -3.51
C LEU A 124 -19.71 1.14 -4.48
N GLN A 125 -19.39 1.25 -5.77
CA GLN A 125 -20.35 1.67 -6.78
C GLN A 125 -21.47 0.64 -7.02
N GLU A 126 -21.24 -0.63 -6.73
CA GLU A 126 -22.25 -1.70 -6.83
C GLU A 126 -23.41 -1.48 -5.85
N HIS A 127 -23.18 -0.66 -4.82
CA HIS A 127 -24.14 -0.36 -3.76
C HIS A 127 -24.83 1.02 -3.93
N LYS A 128 -24.81 1.60 -5.15
CA LYS A 128 -25.42 2.93 -5.40
C LYS A 128 -26.93 2.99 -5.16
N ASP A 129 -27.60 1.85 -5.32
CA ASP A 129 -29.06 1.77 -5.38
C ASP A 129 -29.71 1.63 -3.99
N GLY A 130 -29.06 2.13 -2.94
CA GLY A 130 -29.62 2.18 -1.60
C GLY A 130 -29.28 0.96 -0.75
N SER A 131 -28.14 0.33 -0.99
CA SER A 131 -27.64 -0.81 -0.19
C SER A 131 -26.25 -0.59 0.41
N LEU A 132 -25.77 0.67 0.45
CA LEU A 132 -24.44 0.99 0.97
C LEU A 132 -24.45 1.01 2.51
N GLU A 133 -23.81 0.02 3.09
CA GLU A 133 -23.70 -0.17 4.54
C GLU A 133 -22.25 0.03 5.03
N LEU A 134 -22.06 0.26 6.32
CA LEU A 134 -20.76 0.43 6.95
C LEU A 134 -19.83 -0.78 6.75
N LYS A 135 -20.39 -1.98 6.69
CA LYS A 135 -19.62 -3.21 6.40
C LYS A 135 -18.95 -3.19 5.02
N HIS A 136 -19.60 -2.61 3.99
CA HIS A 136 -19.05 -2.50 2.64
C HIS A 136 -17.85 -1.54 2.63
N ILE A 137 -17.97 -0.41 3.30
CA ILE A 137 -16.85 0.54 3.49
C ILE A 137 -15.68 -0.14 4.19
N THR A 138 -15.95 -0.83 5.29
CA THR A 138 -14.92 -1.55 6.06
C THR A 138 -14.23 -2.62 5.21
N ALA A 139 -14.99 -3.37 4.42
CA ALA A 139 -14.45 -4.38 3.50
C ALA A 139 -13.56 -3.79 2.41
N ALA A 140 -13.95 -2.64 1.81
CA ALA A 140 -13.16 -1.96 0.78
C ALA A 140 -11.76 -1.53 1.28
N PHE A 141 -11.64 -1.20 2.56
CA PHE A 141 -10.35 -0.85 3.18
C PHE A 141 -9.62 -2.02 3.85
N SER A 142 -10.23 -3.21 3.95
CA SER A 142 -9.65 -4.36 4.69
C SER A 142 -8.44 -4.98 3.99
N VAL A 143 -7.35 -5.15 4.73
CA VAL A 143 -6.12 -5.82 4.26
C VAL A 143 -6.29 -7.34 4.20
N GLU A 144 -7.17 -7.93 4.99
CA GLU A 144 -7.37 -9.38 5.00
C GLU A 144 -7.88 -9.88 3.64
N ARG A 145 -8.80 -9.15 3.05
CA ARG A 145 -9.29 -9.44 1.71
C ARG A 145 -8.19 -9.29 0.66
N LEU A 146 -7.38 -8.24 0.77
CA LEU A 146 -6.23 -8.03 -0.11
C LEU A 146 -5.22 -9.19 -0.02
N ASN A 147 -4.95 -9.69 1.19
CA ASN A 147 -4.06 -10.84 1.37
C ASN A 147 -4.63 -12.11 0.74
N LYS A 148 -5.94 -12.34 0.86
CA LYS A 148 -6.60 -13.51 0.23
C LYS A 148 -6.56 -13.44 -1.29
N GLU A 149 -6.81 -12.26 -1.87
CA GLU A 149 -6.72 -12.02 -3.31
C GLU A 149 -5.29 -12.18 -3.82
N PHE A 150 -4.31 -11.56 -3.16
CA PHE A 150 -2.89 -11.74 -3.47
C PHE A 150 -2.50 -13.23 -3.43
N PHE A 151 -2.94 -13.96 -2.41
CA PHE A 151 -2.62 -15.37 -2.31
C PHE A 151 -3.27 -16.21 -3.41
N LYS A 152 -4.49 -15.85 -3.83
CA LYS A 152 -5.17 -16.49 -4.96
C LYS A 152 -4.39 -16.29 -6.25
N GLU A 153 -4.00 -15.04 -6.56
CA GLU A 153 -3.19 -14.70 -7.73
C GLU A 153 -1.82 -15.39 -7.68
N TYR A 154 -1.16 -15.33 -6.54
CA TYR A 154 0.12 -16.01 -6.33
C TYR A 154 0.03 -17.51 -6.58
N LYS A 155 -1.02 -18.16 -6.08
CA LYS A 155 -1.27 -19.60 -6.31
C LYS A 155 -1.53 -19.92 -7.78
N GLN A 156 -2.24 -19.05 -8.48
CA GLN A 156 -2.48 -19.20 -9.91
C GLN A 156 -1.17 -19.12 -10.69
N GLN A 157 -0.36 -18.08 -10.44
CA GLN A 157 0.95 -17.94 -11.08
C GLN A 157 1.88 -19.11 -10.74
N TYR A 158 1.87 -19.56 -9.49
CA TYR A 158 2.61 -20.77 -9.10
C TYR A 158 2.25 -21.99 -9.94
N GLY A 159 0.94 -22.21 -10.19
CA GLY A 159 0.46 -23.31 -11.03
C GLY A 159 0.92 -23.19 -12.48
N ILE A 160 0.89 -21.99 -13.06
CA ILE A 160 1.36 -21.71 -14.41
C ILE A 160 2.87 -22.02 -14.52
N PHE A 161 3.71 -21.45 -13.63
CA PHE A 161 5.15 -21.71 -13.65
C PHE A 161 5.49 -23.20 -13.46
N LEU A 162 4.74 -23.90 -12.60
CA LEU A 162 4.96 -25.33 -12.39
C LEU A 162 4.61 -26.14 -13.64
N SER A 163 3.52 -25.80 -14.34
CA SER A 163 3.12 -26.47 -15.57
C SER A 163 4.14 -26.33 -16.70
N GLU A 164 4.78 -25.15 -16.81
CA GLU A 164 5.83 -24.91 -17.80
C GLU A 164 7.10 -25.74 -17.56
N LEU A 165 7.35 -26.15 -16.31
CA LEU A 165 8.46 -27.05 -15.99
C LEU A 165 8.14 -28.53 -16.24
N GLY A 166 6.91 -28.86 -16.63
CA GLY A 166 6.44 -30.15 -17.10
C GLY A 166 6.06 -31.09 -15.97
N GLU A 167 6.99 -31.55 -15.16
CA GLU A 167 6.70 -32.55 -14.12
C GLU A 167 6.49 -31.96 -12.75
N ASP A 168 5.44 -32.40 -12.03
CA ASP A 168 5.17 -31.99 -10.64
C ASP A 168 6.07 -32.75 -9.66
N LYS A 169 7.37 -32.45 -9.73
CA LYS A 169 8.40 -32.96 -8.81
C LYS A 169 8.63 -31.99 -7.65
N LYS A 170 9.15 -32.50 -6.54
CA LYS A 170 9.49 -31.67 -5.38
C LYS A 170 10.49 -30.56 -5.73
N GLU A 171 11.48 -30.86 -6.53
CA GLU A 171 12.53 -29.94 -6.98
C GLU A 171 11.91 -28.76 -7.76
N ASN A 172 11.00 -29.03 -8.68
CA ASN A 172 10.28 -28.01 -9.47
C ASN A 172 9.38 -27.15 -8.58
N ARG A 173 8.65 -27.76 -7.64
CA ARG A 173 7.86 -27.03 -6.65
C ARG A 173 8.70 -26.08 -5.80
N ASP A 174 9.85 -26.57 -5.33
CA ASP A 174 10.74 -25.77 -4.50
C ASP A 174 11.42 -24.66 -5.31
N TYR A 175 11.78 -24.93 -6.57
CA TYR A 175 12.30 -23.93 -7.49
C TYR A 175 11.29 -22.80 -7.73
N VAL A 176 10.07 -23.11 -8.12
CA VAL A 176 9.02 -22.11 -8.39
C VAL A 176 8.72 -21.27 -7.16
N LYS A 177 8.62 -21.88 -5.97
CA LYS A 177 8.43 -21.13 -4.72
C LYS A 177 9.56 -20.13 -4.45
N LYS A 178 10.82 -20.57 -4.66
CA LYS A 178 11.97 -19.70 -4.47
C LYS A 178 11.99 -18.56 -5.49
N LEU A 179 11.71 -18.86 -6.76
CA LEU A 179 11.67 -17.86 -7.83
C LEU A 179 10.60 -16.81 -7.55
N LEU A 180 9.35 -17.21 -7.32
CA LEU A 180 8.26 -16.29 -7.02
C LEU A 180 8.52 -15.49 -5.75
N GLY A 181 9.07 -16.12 -4.71
CA GLY A 181 9.45 -15.43 -3.48
C GLY A 181 10.48 -14.32 -3.72
N ARG A 182 11.49 -14.56 -4.58
CA ARG A 182 12.49 -13.57 -4.97
C ARG A 182 11.87 -12.43 -5.78
N LEU A 183 10.98 -12.75 -6.73
CA LEU A 183 10.29 -11.73 -7.51
C LEU A 183 9.44 -10.80 -6.62
N VAL A 184 8.70 -11.36 -5.67
CA VAL A 184 7.94 -10.58 -4.68
C VAL A 184 8.87 -9.72 -3.82
N PHE A 185 10.04 -10.25 -3.43
CA PHE A 185 11.02 -9.49 -2.66
C PHE A 185 11.60 -8.32 -3.44
N ILE A 186 11.93 -8.50 -4.73
CA ILE A 186 12.37 -7.38 -5.60
C ILE A 186 11.29 -6.31 -5.71
N GLN A 187 10.02 -6.71 -5.88
CA GLN A 187 8.89 -5.77 -5.90
C GLN A 187 8.82 -4.96 -4.61
N PHE A 188 9.09 -5.58 -3.46
CA PHE A 188 9.16 -4.86 -2.19
C PHE A 188 10.33 -3.88 -2.15
N LEU A 189 11.52 -4.25 -2.58
CA LEU A 189 12.70 -3.39 -2.59
C LEU A 189 12.49 -2.16 -3.49
N GLN A 190 11.99 -2.36 -4.71
CA GLN A 190 11.74 -1.24 -5.62
C GLN A 190 10.62 -0.31 -5.11
N LYS A 191 9.56 -0.83 -4.49
CA LYS A 191 8.53 -0.02 -3.81
C LYS A 191 9.10 0.84 -2.68
N LYS A 192 10.19 0.41 -2.05
CA LYS A 192 10.93 1.21 -1.05
C LYS A 192 11.83 2.26 -1.69
N GLY A 193 12.01 2.25 -3.01
CA GLY A 193 12.96 3.09 -3.72
C GLY A 193 14.43 2.65 -3.51
N TRP A 194 14.66 1.37 -3.25
CA TRP A 194 16.00 0.83 -2.98
C TRP A 194 16.64 0.18 -4.20
N MET A 195 15.93 0.01 -5.29
CA MET A 195 16.44 -0.56 -6.53
C MET A 195 16.73 0.53 -7.55
N GLY A 196 17.85 0.40 -8.26
CA GLY A 196 18.20 1.35 -9.31
C GLY A 196 18.41 2.79 -8.82
N VAL A 197 19.01 2.95 -7.66
CA VAL A 197 19.26 4.28 -7.08
C VAL A 197 20.41 4.96 -7.82
N PRO A 198 20.26 6.21 -8.31
CA PRO A 198 21.35 6.94 -8.95
C PRO A 198 22.61 7.00 -8.06
N ILE A 199 23.79 6.82 -8.63
CA ILE A 199 25.06 6.89 -7.87
C ILE A 199 25.28 8.28 -7.24
N THR A 200 24.68 9.31 -7.80
CA THR A 200 24.73 10.69 -7.28
C THR A 200 23.87 10.90 -6.03
N SER A 201 22.93 10.01 -5.75
CA SER A 201 22.07 10.07 -4.56
C SER A 201 22.83 9.72 -3.30
N GLN A 202 22.69 10.54 -2.24
CA GLN A 202 23.30 10.29 -0.94
C GLN A 202 22.62 9.16 -0.14
N GLY A 203 21.40 8.76 -0.50
CA GLY A 203 20.58 7.78 0.22
C GLY A 203 20.11 6.61 -0.64
N TRP A 204 19.18 5.83 -0.09
CA TRP A 204 18.59 4.64 -0.69
C TRP A 204 17.10 4.79 -1.02
N LYS A 205 16.60 6.03 -1.22
CA LYS A 205 15.16 6.27 -1.36
C LYS A 205 14.75 6.79 -2.73
N ASP A 206 15.73 7.13 -3.55
CA ASP A 206 15.54 7.77 -4.85
C ASP A 206 15.63 6.78 -6.01
N GLY A 207 15.46 5.49 -5.70
CA GLY A 207 15.48 4.43 -6.68
C GLY A 207 14.22 4.38 -7.54
N ASP A 208 14.35 3.69 -8.64
CA ASP A 208 13.28 3.50 -9.62
C ASP A 208 12.22 2.53 -9.07
N LYS A 209 11.00 3.01 -8.87
CA LYS A 209 9.85 2.20 -8.41
C LYS A 209 9.38 1.17 -9.44
N ASN A 210 9.81 1.28 -10.69
CA ASN A 210 9.55 0.36 -11.79
C ASN A 210 10.81 -0.37 -12.26
N TYR A 211 11.87 -0.36 -11.48
CA TYR A 211 13.18 -0.90 -11.83
C TYR A 211 13.11 -2.29 -12.46
N PHE A 212 12.37 -3.22 -11.86
CA PHE A 212 12.28 -4.59 -12.34
C PHE A 212 11.54 -4.68 -13.69
N LEU A 213 10.48 -3.92 -13.87
CA LEU A 213 9.77 -3.84 -15.15
C LEU A 213 10.70 -3.30 -16.23
N ASN A 214 11.37 -2.20 -15.98
CA ASN A 214 12.34 -1.59 -16.90
C ASN A 214 13.51 -2.52 -17.22
N LEU A 215 13.95 -3.34 -16.25
CA LEU A 215 14.98 -4.36 -16.45
C LEU A 215 14.51 -5.45 -17.41
N VAL A 216 13.30 -5.96 -17.23
CA VAL A 216 12.70 -6.97 -18.11
C VAL A 216 12.48 -6.41 -19.52
N GLU A 217 11.94 -5.20 -19.64
CA GLU A 217 11.70 -4.54 -20.94
C GLU A 217 13.00 -4.33 -21.72
N ARG A 218 14.08 -3.91 -21.07
CA ARG A 218 15.40 -3.77 -21.71
C ARG A 218 15.98 -5.08 -22.23
N ASN A 219 15.57 -6.20 -21.64
CA ASN A 219 16.01 -7.54 -22.01
C ASN A 219 14.92 -8.31 -22.79
N GLN A 220 13.94 -7.61 -23.35
CA GLN A 220 12.87 -8.24 -24.13
C GLN A 220 13.46 -8.97 -25.34
N GLY A 221 13.07 -10.24 -25.53
CA GLY A 221 13.62 -11.12 -26.58
C GLY A 221 14.91 -11.84 -26.17
N ASN A 222 15.39 -11.68 -24.94
CA ASN A 222 16.47 -12.48 -24.41
C ASN A 222 15.91 -13.78 -23.80
N ASP A 223 16.03 -14.88 -24.48
CA ASP A 223 15.58 -16.21 -24.01
C ASP A 223 16.34 -16.69 -22.75
N ARG A 224 17.47 -16.04 -22.44
CA ARG A 224 18.30 -16.32 -21.30
C ARG A 224 18.20 -15.27 -20.19
N LEU A 225 17.09 -14.52 -20.15
CA LEU A 225 16.86 -13.48 -19.15
C LEU A 225 17.09 -14.00 -17.71
N LEU A 226 16.65 -15.23 -17.43
CA LEU A 226 16.80 -15.82 -16.09
C LEU A 226 18.30 -16.01 -15.76
N SER A 227 19.05 -16.72 -16.59
CA SER A 227 20.45 -17.06 -16.33
C SER A 227 21.40 -15.86 -16.44
N ASP A 228 21.19 -15.00 -17.43
CA ASP A 228 22.14 -13.93 -17.72
C ASP A 228 21.92 -12.69 -16.86
N VAL A 229 20.69 -12.45 -16.39
CA VAL A 229 20.29 -11.21 -15.70
C VAL A 229 19.75 -11.49 -14.31
N LEU A 230 18.74 -12.34 -14.19
CA LEU A 230 18.03 -12.50 -12.91
C LEU A 230 18.83 -13.33 -11.90
N GLU A 231 19.52 -14.37 -12.32
CA GLU A 231 20.39 -15.13 -11.44
C GLU A 231 21.54 -14.25 -10.92
N TYR A 232 22.12 -13.43 -11.79
CA TYR A 232 23.13 -12.47 -11.35
C TYR A 232 22.57 -11.45 -10.36
N LEU A 233 21.37 -10.92 -10.59
CA LEU A 233 20.72 -10.03 -9.64
C LEU A 233 20.45 -10.71 -8.30
N PHE A 234 19.96 -11.96 -8.33
CA PHE A 234 19.59 -12.68 -7.10
C PHE A 234 20.81 -13.15 -6.30
N PHE A 235 21.82 -13.66 -6.96
CA PHE A 235 22.92 -14.34 -6.29
C PHE A 235 24.15 -13.46 -6.12
N ASP A 236 24.57 -12.80 -7.20
CA ASP A 236 25.81 -12.03 -7.16
C ASP A 236 25.61 -10.61 -6.64
N THR A 237 24.39 -10.04 -6.85
CA THR A 237 24.12 -8.68 -6.43
C THR A 237 23.45 -8.61 -5.05
N LEU A 238 22.34 -9.32 -4.83
CA LEU A 238 21.55 -9.19 -3.60
C LEU A 238 21.95 -10.16 -2.49
N ASN A 239 22.67 -11.25 -2.79
CA ASN A 239 22.99 -12.28 -1.81
C ASN A 239 24.46 -12.30 -1.38
N LEU A 240 25.37 -11.82 -2.21
CA LEU A 240 26.79 -11.77 -1.88
C LEU A 240 27.18 -10.41 -1.28
N ARG A 241 28.10 -10.44 -0.32
CA ARG A 241 28.73 -9.22 0.17
C ARG A 241 29.64 -8.67 -0.92
N ARG A 242 29.38 -7.46 -1.36
CA ARG A 242 30.15 -6.73 -2.38
C ARG A 242 31.03 -5.67 -1.74
N GLU A 243 32.07 -5.26 -2.44
CA GLU A 243 32.98 -4.19 -1.99
C GLU A 243 32.30 -2.82 -2.06
N ASN A 244 31.36 -2.66 -2.99
CA ASN A 244 30.54 -1.45 -3.17
C ASN A 244 29.14 -1.82 -3.67
N ASP A 245 28.26 -0.85 -3.67
CA ASP A 245 26.86 -1.01 -4.06
C ASP A 245 26.60 -0.73 -5.56
N LEU A 246 27.64 -0.54 -6.37
CA LEU A 246 27.48 -0.25 -7.80
C LEU A 246 26.85 -1.46 -8.51
N ALA A 247 25.89 -1.16 -9.37
CA ALA A 247 25.27 -2.18 -10.21
C ALA A 247 26.18 -2.51 -11.41
N ASP A 248 26.21 -3.79 -11.78
CA ASP A 248 26.79 -4.25 -13.04
C ASP A 248 26.00 -3.67 -14.23
N GLU A 249 26.66 -3.49 -15.38
CA GLU A 249 26.03 -2.93 -16.60
C GLU A 249 24.81 -3.74 -17.05
N ARG A 250 24.79 -5.05 -16.83
CA ARG A 250 23.63 -5.92 -17.09
C ARG A 250 22.37 -5.46 -16.34
N LEU A 251 22.56 -4.91 -15.16
CA LEU A 251 21.51 -4.44 -14.26
C LEU A 251 21.20 -2.96 -14.44
N GLY A 252 22.12 -2.20 -15.04
CA GLY A 252 21.96 -0.79 -15.37
C GLY A 252 23.20 0.04 -15.03
N SER A 253 23.49 1.02 -15.88
CA SER A 253 24.64 1.91 -15.72
C SER A 253 24.31 3.11 -14.83
N GLY A 254 25.27 3.55 -14.02
CA GLY A 254 25.13 4.75 -13.20
C GLY A 254 24.16 4.63 -12.01
N ILE A 255 23.86 3.41 -11.59
CA ILE A 255 22.97 3.10 -10.47
C ILE A 255 23.65 2.22 -9.43
N LYS A 256 23.06 2.20 -8.24
CA LYS A 256 23.42 1.28 -7.14
C LYS A 256 22.23 0.42 -6.72
N ILE A 257 22.53 -0.78 -6.26
CA ILE A 257 21.56 -1.78 -5.75
C ILE A 257 22.08 -2.25 -4.39
N PRO A 258 21.21 -2.42 -3.36
CA PRO A 258 21.63 -2.80 -2.02
C PRO A 258 22.27 -4.19 -1.93
#